data_a7c8dd1fae2a448825869e5b7a3b6a8d
#
_entry.id   a7c8dd1fae2a448825869e5b7a3b6a8d
#
_cell.length_a   1.000
_cell.length_b   1.000
_cell.length_c   1.000
_cell.angle_alpha   90.00
_cell.angle_beta   90.00
_cell.angle_gamma   90.00
#
_symmetry.space_group_name_H-M   'P 1'
#
loop_
_entity.id
_entity.type
_entity.pdbx_description
1 polymer ?
#
loop_
_entity_poly.entity_id
_entity_poly.type
_entity_poly.pdbx_seq_one_letter_code
_entity_poly.pdbx_strand_id
1 'polypeptide(L)'
;MTSSLTFPDSQKSGGFDRRKMLTGAAAIAASVVTMKTASAASVAPLGQTGAPTTASPPLPLGPLPGARYPDARLESMKKPKVSFGPTGFPAFAGTMAVERVATGFRWAEGPVYFPAGRYVLFSDIPNNRIMRFSEDDGHLSVYRQPSMNSNGNTIDREGRLITCEHSGRRVTRTELDGSITIIADKFNGKKLNSPNDAVVAADGSIWFCDPAYGIGGYYEGIKADPEQDKKNVYRVDPKSGDIKMVVDDFVEPNGLCFSPDEKKLYICDTGFTDGPDNPSHIRVFDVDLAAGKLSNSKVFAEIPKPSITDGLRCDRDGRLWCSVGWGDPNEDGVRCYSPQGELLGKIHIPETVANLCFGGQQRNRLYICGSTSLYAVYTGVQGAMKP
;
A
#
# COMPACT_ATOMS: atom_id res chain seq x y z
N MET A 1 61.29 24.09 24.52
CA MET A 1 60.74 25.44 24.67
C MET A 1 59.25 25.29 24.79
N THR A 2 58.79 25.39 26.00
CA THR A 2 57.41 25.33 26.48
C THR A 2 56.76 26.68 26.34
N SER A 3 55.57 26.78 25.80
CA SER A 3 54.69 27.93 26.07
C SER A 3 53.25 27.44 26.24
N SER A 4 52.85 27.51 27.49
CA SER A 4 51.50 27.37 28.01
C SER A 4 50.68 28.61 27.66
N LEU A 5 49.41 28.42 27.28
CA LEU A 5 48.41 29.48 27.31
C LEU A 5 47.22 29.04 28.16
N THR A 6 47.03 29.83 29.19
CA THR A 6 46.06 29.77 30.28
C THR A 6 44.67 30.22 29.81
N PHE A 7 43.62 29.56 30.30
CA PHE A 7 42.22 30.00 30.28
C PHE A 7 41.93 30.95 31.44
N PRO A 8 41.06 31.94 31.31
CA PRO A 8 40.41 32.56 32.43
C PRO A 8 39.03 31.98 32.73
N ASP A 9 38.90 31.60 33.97
CA ASP A 9 37.67 31.29 34.69
C ASP A 9 36.81 32.55 34.85
N SER A 10 35.49 32.47 34.63
CA SER A 10 34.54 33.32 35.35
C SER A 10 33.14 32.70 35.39
N GLN A 11 32.81 32.19 36.53
CA GLN A 11 31.49 31.94 37.03
C GLN A 11 30.60 33.19 36.96
N LYS A 12 29.31 33.01 36.61
CA LYS A 12 28.17 33.56 37.38
C LYS A 12 26.86 32.84 37.01
N SER A 13 26.37 32.13 37.98
CA SER A 13 25.02 31.60 38.11
C SER A 13 23.98 32.71 38.10
N GLY A 14 23.01 32.66 37.20
CA GLY A 14 21.77 33.44 37.24
C GLY A 14 20.57 32.51 37.31
N GLY A 15 20.06 32.32 38.53
CA GLY A 15 18.86 31.54 38.79
C GLY A 15 17.62 32.22 38.19
N PHE A 16 16.83 31.46 37.46
CA PHE A 16 15.50 31.86 36.97
C PHE A 16 14.47 31.74 38.09
N ASP A 17 14.03 32.92 38.59
CA ASP A 17 12.98 33.03 39.61
C ASP A 17 11.58 32.86 38.97
N ARG A 18 10.90 31.77 39.32
CA ARG A 18 9.56 31.39 38.86
C ARG A 18 8.39 32.20 39.47
N ARG A 19 8.65 33.32 40.12
CA ARG A 19 7.62 34.10 40.86
C ARG A 19 7.23 35.45 40.26
N LYS A 20 7.62 35.78 39.03
CA LYS A 20 7.26 37.08 38.40
C LYS A 20 6.49 36.93 37.10
N MET A 21 5.46 36.05 37.03
CA MET A 21 4.50 36.05 35.93
C MET A 21 3.07 35.97 36.43
N LEU A 22 2.67 36.84 37.31
CA LEU A 22 1.27 37.02 37.72
C LEU A 22 1.07 38.48 38.17
N THR A 23 1.08 39.42 37.21
CA THR A 23 0.33 40.69 37.29
C THR A 23 0.45 41.42 35.96
N GLY A 24 -0.67 41.43 35.21
CA GLY A 24 -0.77 42.15 33.95
C GLY A 24 -2.17 41.95 33.35
N ALA A 25 -3.22 42.25 34.16
CA ALA A 25 -4.59 42.36 33.65
C ALA A 25 -4.70 43.73 32.95
N ALA A 26 -4.78 43.73 31.65
CA ALA A 26 -5.18 44.89 30.85
C ALA A 26 -6.57 44.64 30.25
N ALA A 27 -7.47 45.55 30.58
CA ALA A 27 -8.85 45.59 30.14
C ALA A 27 -8.96 45.72 28.61
N ILE A 28 -9.74 44.81 27.99
CA ILE A 28 -10.22 45.02 26.62
C ILE A 28 -11.72 45.36 26.73
N ALA A 29 -12.03 46.57 26.29
CA ALA A 29 -13.38 47.13 26.25
C ALA A 29 -14.24 46.32 25.27
N ALA A 30 -15.41 45.88 25.71
CA ALA A 30 -16.43 45.26 24.89
C ALA A 30 -17.14 46.30 24.04
N SER A 31 -16.96 46.24 22.72
CA SER A 31 -17.78 46.98 21.77
C SER A 31 -19.04 46.17 21.47
N VAL A 32 -20.17 46.60 21.99
CA VAL A 32 -21.49 46.06 21.66
C VAL A 32 -21.88 46.58 20.28
N VAL A 33 -21.88 45.71 19.28
CA VAL A 33 -22.47 45.99 17.97
C VAL A 33 -23.94 45.57 18.03
N THR A 34 -24.83 46.54 18.04
CA THR A 34 -26.30 46.35 17.91
C THR A 34 -26.61 45.95 16.47
N MET A 35 -26.97 44.69 16.25
CA MET A 35 -27.58 44.25 14.99
C MET A 35 -29.05 44.69 14.95
N LYS A 36 -29.35 45.55 14.00
CA LYS A 36 -30.75 45.86 13.61
C LYS A 36 -31.37 44.61 12.97
N THR A 37 -32.47 44.15 13.54
CA THR A 37 -33.34 43.14 12.98
C THR A 37 -33.97 43.68 11.67
N ALA A 38 -33.60 43.08 10.56
CA ALA A 38 -34.32 43.29 9.29
C ALA A 38 -35.53 42.34 9.28
N SER A 39 -36.70 42.95 9.04
CA SER A 39 -37.98 42.29 8.89
C SER A 39 -37.96 41.28 7.75
N ALA A 40 -38.38 40.03 8.06
CA ALA A 40 -38.57 38.99 7.08
C ALA A 40 -39.76 39.30 6.17
N ALA A 41 -39.48 39.56 4.89
CA ALA A 41 -40.52 39.56 3.85
C ALA A 41 -40.90 38.09 3.56
N SER A 42 -42.18 37.77 3.70
CA SER A 42 -42.73 36.47 3.33
C SER A 42 -42.66 36.27 1.81
N VAL A 43 -41.87 35.28 1.37
CA VAL A 43 -41.91 34.81 -0.02
C VAL A 43 -42.90 33.65 -0.08
N ALA A 44 -43.90 33.78 -0.96
CA ALA A 44 -44.89 32.74 -1.24
C ALA A 44 -44.23 31.46 -1.81
N PRO A 45 -44.76 30.26 -1.49
CA PRO A 45 -44.17 29.04 -2.01
C PRO A 45 -44.47 28.87 -3.52
N LEU A 46 -43.42 28.82 -4.33
CA LEU A 46 -43.49 28.33 -5.71
C LEU A 46 -43.77 26.84 -5.69
N GLY A 47 -44.86 26.45 -6.38
CA GLY A 47 -45.30 25.06 -6.44
C GLY A 47 -44.22 24.11 -6.99
N GLN A 48 -43.92 23.10 -6.22
CA GLN A 48 -43.11 21.96 -6.66
C GLN A 48 -43.98 21.04 -7.51
N THR A 49 -43.74 21.04 -8.82
CA THR A 49 -44.10 19.93 -9.70
C THR A 49 -42.81 19.31 -10.24
N GLY A 50 -42.29 18.34 -9.53
CA GLY A 50 -41.17 17.54 -9.95
C GLY A 50 -41.05 16.37 -8.99
N ALA A 51 -41.23 15.13 -9.49
CA ALA A 51 -41.00 13.94 -8.72
C ALA A 51 -39.58 13.96 -8.13
N PRO A 52 -39.37 13.54 -6.88
CA PRO A 52 -38.04 13.52 -6.31
C PRO A 52 -37.20 12.52 -7.10
N THR A 53 -36.19 13.01 -7.79
CA THR A 53 -35.08 12.16 -8.25
C THR A 53 -34.44 11.65 -6.97
N THR A 54 -34.64 10.37 -6.64
CA THR A 54 -33.93 9.69 -5.57
C THR A 54 -32.47 9.48 -6.01
N ALA A 55 -31.70 10.55 -6.01
CA ALA A 55 -30.26 10.42 -5.99
C ALA A 55 -29.92 9.76 -4.65
N SER A 56 -29.43 8.54 -4.70
CA SER A 56 -28.92 7.88 -3.51
C SER A 56 -27.91 8.82 -2.83
N PRO A 57 -27.99 9.00 -1.53
CA PRO A 57 -27.03 9.84 -0.83
C PRO A 57 -25.61 9.34 -1.12
N PRO A 58 -24.62 10.23 -1.25
CA PRO A 58 -23.24 9.81 -1.46
C PRO A 58 -22.85 8.83 -0.34
N LEU A 59 -22.26 7.70 -0.73
CA LEU A 59 -21.80 6.70 0.22
C LEU A 59 -20.80 7.36 1.19
N PRO A 60 -20.96 7.20 2.50
CA PRO A 60 -20.03 7.75 3.47
C PRO A 60 -18.62 7.19 3.22
N LEU A 61 -17.61 8.03 3.37
CA LEU A 61 -16.22 7.61 3.42
C LEU A 61 -16.03 6.74 4.67
N GLY A 62 -15.64 5.48 4.47
CA GLY A 62 -15.45 4.53 5.55
C GLY A 62 -16.43 3.35 5.51
N PRO A 63 -16.28 2.39 6.40
CA PRO A 63 -17.15 1.25 6.46
C PRO A 63 -18.56 1.72 6.79
N LEU A 64 -19.52 1.27 6.00
CA LEU A 64 -20.92 1.52 6.24
C LEU A 64 -21.36 0.70 7.49
N PRO A 65 -21.73 1.32 8.62
CA PRO A 65 -22.22 0.56 9.77
C PRO A 65 -23.36 -0.37 9.34
N GLY A 66 -23.19 -1.67 9.53
CA GLY A 66 -24.19 -2.69 9.17
C GLY A 66 -24.34 -2.98 7.67
N ALA A 67 -23.60 -2.28 6.77
CA ALA A 67 -23.73 -2.45 5.32
C ALA A 67 -22.47 -2.99 4.66
N ARG A 68 -21.58 -3.63 5.41
CA ARG A 68 -20.36 -4.25 4.86
C ARG A 68 -20.69 -5.39 3.91
N TYR A 69 -21.86 -6.01 4.09
CA TYR A 69 -22.17 -7.29 3.50
C TYR A 69 -23.69 -7.57 3.65
N PRO A 70 -24.33 -8.06 2.60
CA PRO A 70 -23.76 -8.25 1.25
C PRO A 70 -23.52 -6.93 0.51
N ASP A 71 -22.49 -6.88 -0.32
CA ASP A 71 -22.28 -5.79 -1.28
C ASP A 71 -23.04 -6.09 -2.57
N ALA A 72 -23.85 -5.15 -3.06
CA ALA A 72 -24.67 -5.35 -4.26
C ALA A 72 -23.85 -5.73 -5.50
N ARG A 73 -22.62 -5.23 -5.62
CA ARG A 73 -21.71 -5.62 -6.73
C ARG A 73 -21.28 -7.07 -6.61
N LEU A 74 -21.02 -7.57 -5.41
CA LEU A 74 -20.70 -8.97 -5.17
C LEU A 74 -21.91 -9.87 -5.41
N GLU A 75 -23.10 -9.41 -5.03
CA GLU A 75 -24.34 -10.18 -5.28
C GLU A 75 -24.70 -10.28 -6.77
N SER A 76 -24.33 -9.29 -7.58
CA SER A 76 -24.58 -9.30 -9.03
C SER A 76 -23.61 -10.17 -9.83
N MET A 77 -22.53 -10.67 -9.23
CA MET A 77 -21.55 -11.51 -9.93
C MET A 77 -22.17 -12.86 -10.34
N LYS A 78 -21.98 -13.23 -11.60
CA LYS A 78 -22.47 -14.51 -12.14
C LYS A 78 -21.68 -15.72 -11.61
N LYS A 79 -20.41 -15.56 -11.32
CA LYS A 79 -19.53 -16.59 -10.75
C LYS A 79 -19.58 -16.59 -9.24
N PRO A 80 -19.32 -17.72 -8.59
CA PRO A 80 -19.14 -17.75 -7.14
C PRO A 80 -18.07 -16.76 -6.71
N LYS A 81 -18.25 -16.10 -5.56
CA LYS A 81 -17.27 -15.17 -4.99
C LYS A 81 -15.97 -15.86 -4.58
N VAL A 82 -16.06 -17.15 -4.34
CA VAL A 82 -14.90 -18.03 -4.17
C VAL A 82 -15.11 -19.27 -5.03
N SER A 83 -14.11 -19.64 -5.79
CA SER A 83 -14.10 -20.86 -6.59
C SER A 83 -12.88 -21.70 -6.27
N PHE A 84 -13.03 -23.02 -6.37
CA PHE A 84 -12.00 -23.99 -6.05
C PHE A 84 -11.38 -24.53 -7.34
N GLY A 85 -10.07 -24.80 -7.29
CA GLY A 85 -9.38 -25.59 -8.32
C GLY A 85 -9.70 -27.09 -8.21
N PRO A 86 -9.14 -27.92 -9.10
CA PRO A 86 -9.42 -29.37 -9.14
C PRO A 86 -9.04 -30.11 -7.85
N THR A 87 -8.04 -29.62 -7.11
CA THR A 87 -7.53 -30.23 -5.87
C THR A 87 -8.24 -29.73 -4.61
N GLY A 88 -9.26 -28.87 -4.76
CA GLY A 88 -9.91 -28.20 -3.65
C GLY A 88 -9.13 -26.99 -3.15
N PHE A 89 -9.70 -26.31 -2.15
CA PHE A 89 -9.08 -25.13 -1.57
C PHE A 89 -9.16 -25.16 -0.03
N PRO A 90 -8.22 -25.85 0.64
CA PRO A 90 -8.32 -26.09 2.09
C PRO A 90 -8.14 -24.84 2.94
N ALA A 91 -7.78 -23.70 2.31
CA ALA A 91 -7.48 -22.47 3.00
C ALA A 91 -8.72 -21.72 3.51
N PHE A 92 -9.93 -22.25 3.30
CA PHE A 92 -11.16 -21.55 3.66
C PHE A 92 -11.95 -22.29 4.72
N ALA A 93 -12.45 -21.52 5.67
CA ALA A 93 -13.36 -21.99 6.71
C ALA A 93 -14.58 -21.06 6.82
N GLY A 94 -15.72 -21.59 7.20
CA GLY A 94 -16.92 -20.80 7.41
C GLY A 94 -17.57 -20.26 6.14
N THR A 95 -18.20 -19.11 6.21
CA THR A 95 -19.01 -18.54 5.13
C THR A 95 -18.22 -17.83 4.04
N MET A 96 -16.96 -17.51 4.27
CA MET A 96 -16.06 -16.85 3.33
C MET A 96 -16.65 -15.63 2.63
N ALA A 97 -17.35 -14.83 3.41
CA ALA A 97 -17.95 -13.61 2.92
C ALA A 97 -16.86 -12.58 2.60
N VAL A 98 -16.86 -12.12 1.36
CA VAL A 98 -16.05 -10.97 0.97
C VAL A 98 -16.78 -9.71 1.38
N GLU A 99 -16.10 -8.87 2.16
CA GLU A 99 -16.61 -7.58 2.65
C GLU A 99 -15.96 -6.44 1.87
N ARG A 100 -16.72 -5.43 1.44
CA ARG A 100 -16.18 -4.15 1.04
C ARG A 100 -16.09 -3.26 2.28
N VAL A 101 -14.88 -3.07 2.82
CA VAL A 101 -14.69 -2.37 4.10
C VAL A 101 -14.50 -0.87 3.95
N ALA A 102 -14.05 -0.40 2.78
CA ALA A 102 -13.94 1.02 2.47
C ALA A 102 -14.04 1.23 0.95
N THR A 103 -14.40 2.46 0.52
CA THR A 103 -14.49 2.86 -0.88
C THR A 103 -14.26 4.37 -1.02
N GLY A 104 -14.15 4.87 -2.27
CA GLY A 104 -13.95 6.29 -2.56
C GLY A 104 -12.50 6.62 -2.94
N PHE A 105 -11.76 5.63 -3.40
CA PHE A 105 -10.40 5.77 -3.93
C PHE A 105 -10.41 5.89 -5.46
N ARG A 106 -9.30 6.32 -6.03
CA ARG A 106 -9.11 6.31 -7.48
C ARG A 106 -8.31 5.09 -7.94
N TRP A 107 -7.30 4.73 -7.18
CA TRP A 107 -6.51 3.52 -7.37
C TRP A 107 -5.89 3.12 -6.04
N ALA A 108 -6.58 2.19 -5.35
CA ALA A 108 -6.13 1.63 -4.08
C ALA A 108 -5.03 0.60 -4.33
N GLU A 109 -3.88 0.75 -3.67
CA GLU A 109 -2.69 -0.06 -3.89
C GLU A 109 -1.82 -0.20 -2.62
N GLY A 110 -0.85 -1.11 -2.66
CA GLY A 110 0.20 -1.28 -1.68
C GLY A 110 -0.27 -1.44 -0.24
N PRO A 111 -1.16 -2.38 0.08
CA PRO A 111 -1.65 -2.52 1.43
C PRO A 111 -0.61 -3.18 2.34
N VAL A 112 -0.49 -2.65 3.56
CA VAL A 112 0.31 -3.23 4.62
C VAL A 112 -0.42 -3.16 5.95
N TYR A 113 -0.39 -4.24 6.73
CA TYR A 113 -1.03 -4.31 8.03
C TYR A 113 -0.06 -4.02 9.17
N PHE A 114 -0.44 -3.11 10.06
CA PHE A 114 0.30 -2.78 11.30
C PHE A 114 -0.35 -3.49 12.49
N PRO A 115 0.25 -4.59 12.99
CA PRO A 115 -0.38 -5.40 14.02
C PRO A 115 -0.48 -4.70 15.37
N ALA A 116 0.52 -3.88 15.74
CA ALA A 116 0.52 -3.16 17.01
C ALA A 116 -0.61 -2.12 17.11
N GLY A 117 -0.97 -1.48 15.99
CA GLY A 117 -2.04 -0.49 15.92
C GLY A 117 -3.33 -1.02 15.32
N ARG A 118 -3.37 -2.30 14.89
CA ARG A 118 -4.53 -2.97 14.28
C ARG A 118 -5.17 -2.17 13.15
N TYR A 119 -4.33 -1.71 12.21
CA TYR A 119 -4.79 -0.96 11.04
C TYR A 119 -4.06 -1.39 9.77
N VAL A 120 -4.71 -1.14 8.64
CA VAL A 120 -4.12 -1.26 7.30
C VAL A 120 -3.77 0.13 6.81
N LEU A 121 -2.54 0.30 6.31
CA LEU A 121 -2.18 1.42 5.44
C LEU A 121 -2.23 0.95 3.99
N PHE A 122 -2.65 1.82 3.10
CA PHE A 122 -2.63 1.58 1.66
C PHE A 122 -2.58 2.91 0.90
N SER A 123 -2.04 2.87 -0.29
CA SER A 123 -1.92 4.03 -1.16
C SER A 123 -3.22 4.27 -1.94
N ASP A 124 -3.60 5.52 -2.12
CA ASP A 124 -4.56 5.98 -3.11
C ASP A 124 -3.78 6.88 -4.07
N ILE A 125 -3.14 6.22 -5.06
CA ILE A 125 -2.02 6.76 -5.84
C ILE A 125 -2.37 8.06 -6.53
N PRO A 126 -3.46 8.15 -7.37
CA PRO A 126 -3.76 9.39 -8.11
C PRO A 126 -4.20 10.54 -7.20
N ASN A 127 -4.74 10.23 -6.01
CA ASN A 127 -5.09 11.23 -5.01
C ASN A 127 -3.89 11.65 -4.15
N ASN A 128 -2.70 11.10 -4.42
CA ASN A 128 -1.43 11.44 -3.78
C ASN A 128 -1.51 11.35 -2.25
N ARG A 129 -2.05 10.23 -1.73
CA ARG A 129 -2.24 10.02 -0.29
C ARG A 129 -2.08 8.56 0.12
N ILE A 130 -1.66 8.34 1.36
CA ILE A 130 -1.74 7.05 2.06
C ILE A 130 -2.96 7.11 2.98
N MET A 131 -3.79 6.09 2.89
CA MET A 131 -4.98 5.93 3.71
C MET A 131 -4.70 4.98 4.88
N ARG A 132 -5.43 5.16 5.99
CA ARG A 132 -5.44 4.26 7.14
C ARG A 132 -6.85 3.76 7.40
N PHE A 133 -7.03 2.45 7.40
CA PHE A 133 -8.24 1.78 7.81
C PHE A 133 -8.00 1.10 9.17
N SER A 134 -8.69 1.54 10.20
CA SER A 134 -8.65 0.95 11.54
C SER A 134 -9.53 -0.30 11.59
N GLU A 135 -8.97 -1.42 12.04
CA GLU A 135 -9.71 -2.68 12.13
C GLU A 135 -10.71 -2.69 13.28
N ASP A 136 -10.42 -1.97 14.37
CA ASP A 136 -11.22 -2.00 15.61
C ASP A 136 -12.58 -1.34 15.44
N ASP A 137 -12.61 -0.17 14.83
CA ASP A 137 -13.83 0.64 14.68
C ASP A 137 -14.24 0.84 13.21
N GLY A 138 -13.41 0.37 12.27
CA GLY A 138 -13.62 0.54 10.85
C GLY A 138 -13.43 1.97 10.37
N HIS A 139 -12.78 2.84 11.14
CA HIS A 139 -12.54 4.23 10.77
C HIS A 139 -11.54 4.33 9.63
N LEU A 140 -11.89 5.14 8.62
CA LEU A 140 -11.03 5.48 7.49
C LEU A 140 -10.51 6.92 7.65
N SER A 141 -9.21 7.09 7.57
CA SER A 141 -8.55 8.39 7.66
C SER A 141 -7.39 8.51 6.67
N VAL A 142 -6.96 9.75 6.39
CA VAL A 142 -5.70 9.99 5.69
C VAL A 142 -4.55 9.83 6.69
N TYR A 143 -3.58 8.98 6.35
CA TYR A 143 -2.35 8.79 7.13
C TYR A 143 -1.28 9.79 6.72
N ARG A 144 -1.05 9.96 5.39
CA ARG A 144 -0.05 10.89 4.84
C ARG A 144 -0.53 11.52 3.54
N GLN A 145 -0.41 12.85 3.43
CA GLN A 145 -0.69 13.62 2.22
C GLN A 145 0.12 14.92 2.24
N PRO A 146 0.91 15.26 1.19
CA PRO A 146 1.14 14.44 -0.02
C PRO A 146 1.96 13.18 0.28
N SER A 147 1.75 12.14 -0.52
CA SER A 147 2.48 10.86 -0.41
C SER A 147 3.54 10.68 -1.49
N MET A 148 3.73 11.63 -2.37
CA MET A 148 4.57 11.56 -3.57
C MET A 148 4.11 10.46 -4.54
N ASN A 149 2.78 10.31 -4.70
CA ASN A 149 2.14 9.22 -5.43
C ASN A 149 2.70 7.86 -5.00
N SER A 150 2.64 7.61 -3.67
CA SER A 150 3.08 6.34 -3.10
C SER A 150 2.34 5.18 -3.73
N ASN A 151 3.03 4.06 -3.95
CA ASN A 151 2.47 2.81 -4.42
C ASN A 151 2.61 1.72 -3.35
N GLY A 152 3.53 0.77 -3.51
CA GLY A 152 3.74 -0.32 -2.58
C GLY A 152 4.21 0.14 -1.20
N ASN A 153 3.69 -0.52 -0.17
CA ASN A 153 4.09 -0.29 1.21
C ASN A 153 4.39 -1.63 1.89
N THR A 154 5.39 -1.60 2.78
CA THR A 154 5.71 -2.71 3.67
C THR A 154 6.20 -2.19 5.02
N ILE A 155 6.48 -3.08 5.96
CA ILE A 155 7.08 -2.71 7.25
C ILE A 155 8.45 -3.35 7.39
N ASP A 156 9.36 -2.64 8.05
CA ASP A 156 10.65 -3.23 8.42
C ASP A 156 10.57 -4.01 9.75
N ARG A 157 11.69 -4.54 10.19
CA ARG A 157 11.76 -5.37 11.39
C ARG A 157 11.54 -4.61 12.70
N GLU A 158 11.66 -3.28 12.66
CA GLU A 158 11.35 -2.38 13.77
C GLU A 158 9.92 -1.83 13.71
N GLY A 159 9.12 -2.26 12.73
CA GLY A 159 7.72 -1.83 12.56
C GLY A 159 7.58 -0.47 11.90
N ARG A 160 8.62 0.05 11.21
CA ARG A 160 8.56 1.31 10.47
C ARG A 160 8.04 1.09 9.06
N LEU A 161 7.29 2.07 8.55
CA LEU A 161 6.74 2.03 7.21
C LEU A 161 7.84 2.25 6.16
N ILE A 162 7.95 1.31 5.22
CA ILE A 162 8.70 1.45 3.97
C ILE A 162 7.71 1.75 2.86
N THR A 163 7.98 2.76 2.03
CA THR A 163 7.09 3.21 0.97
C THR A 163 7.85 3.39 -0.34
N CYS A 164 7.30 2.84 -1.42
CA CYS A 164 7.70 3.15 -2.79
C CYS A 164 6.97 4.41 -3.26
N GLU A 165 7.70 5.42 -3.74
CA GLU A 165 7.14 6.71 -4.14
C GLU A 165 7.39 6.96 -5.63
N HIS A 166 6.33 6.94 -6.45
CA HIS A 166 6.40 7.11 -7.90
C HIS A 166 6.93 8.50 -8.28
N SER A 167 6.27 9.58 -7.83
CA SER A 167 6.70 10.95 -8.14
C SER A 167 8.03 11.31 -7.47
N GLY A 168 8.32 10.69 -6.33
CA GLY A 168 9.59 10.83 -5.65
C GLY A 168 10.73 10.08 -6.33
N ARG A 169 10.41 9.07 -7.16
CA ARG A 169 11.37 8.15 -7.81
C ARG A 169 12.31 7.56 -6.76
N ARG A 170 11.74 7.07 -5.65
CA ARG A 170 12.53 6.65 -4.49
C ARG A 170 11.79 5.65 -3.60
N VAL A 171 12.55 4.96 -2.78
CA VAL A 171 12.05 4.19 -1.64
C VAL A 171 12.37 4.96 -0.37
N THR A 172 11.40 5.09 0.52
CA THR A 172 11.52 5.84 1.77
C THR A 172 11.16 5.00 2.98
N ARG A 173 11.62 5.42 4.16
CA ARG A 173 11.21 4.88 5.44
C ARG A 173 10.65 6.02 6.29
N THR A 174 9.46 5.81 6.86
CA THR A 174 8.91 6.70 7.88
C THR A 174 9.42 6.24 9.24
N GLU A 175 10.18 7.09 9.89
CA GLU A 175 10.76 6.83 11.21
C GLU A 175 9.69 6.91 12.32
N LEU A 176 10.01 6.44 13.52
CA LEU A 176 9.07 6.44 14.65
C LEU A 176 8.66 7.86 15.10
N ASP A 177 9.47 8.86 14.83
CA ASP A 177 9.17 10.27 15.09
C ASP A 177 8.37 10.94 13.95
N GLY A 178 8.04 10.19 12.90
CA GLY A 178 7.32 10.65 11.72
C GLY A 178 8.19 11.30 10.64
N SER A 179 9.48 11.45 10.85
CA SER A 179 10.42 11.93 9.81
C SER A 179 10.57 10.89 8.70
N ILE A 180 11.00 11.33 7.50
CA ILE A 180 11.17 10.46 6.34
C ILE A 180 12.63 10.37 5.96
N THR A 181 13.15 9.14 5.97
CA THR A 181 14.49 8.79 5.50
C THR A 181 14.42 8.25 4.08
N ILE A 182 15.23 8.77 3.17
CA ILE A 182 15.39 8.20 1.82
C ILE A 182 16.28 6.97 1.94
N ILE A 183 15.76 5.82 1.48
CA ILE A 183 16.47 4.53 1.47
C ILE A 183 17.22 4.36 0.15
N ALA A 184 16.56 4.67 -0.96
CA ALA A 184 17.14 4.60 -2.30
C ALA A 184 16.43 5.59 -3.22
N ASP A 185 17.19 6.40 -3.99
CA ASP A 185 16.65 7.30 -5.03
C ASP A 185 17.45 7.21 -6.35
N LYS A 186 18.62 6.56 -6.31
CA LYS A 186 19.54 6.44 -7.46
C LYS A 186 20.23 5.10 -7.48
N PHE A 187 20.57 4.67 -8.70
CA PHE A 187 21.51 3.57 -8.93
C PHE A 187 22.56 4.03 -9.97
N ASN A 188 23.85 3.84 -9.67
CA ASN A 188 24.96 4.30 -10.50
C ASN A 188 24.87 5.79 -10.89
N GLY A 189 24.45 6.65 -9.96
CA GLY A 189 24.32 8.09 -10.16
C GLY A 189 23.08 8.55 -10.92
N LYS A 190 22.32 7.64 -11.55
CA LYS A 190 21.08 7.89 -12.29
C LYS A 190 19.86 7.68 -11.36
N LYS A 191 18.82 8.51 -11.51
CA LYS A 191 17.57 8.31 -10.75
C LYS A 191 16.93 6.97 -11.04
N LEU A 192 16.28 6.39 -10.06
CA LEU A 192 15.39 5.24 -10.25
C LEU A 192 14.25 5.60 -11.21
N ASN A 193 13.59 4.60 -11.80
CA ASN A 193 12.40 4.83 -12.64
C ASN A 193 11.23 5.28 -11.77
N SER A 194 10.51 4.34 -11.18
CA SER A 194 9.41 4.59 -10.25
C SER A 194 9.21 3.34 -9.38
N PRO A 195 9.94 3.22 -8.24
CA PRO A 195 9.80 2.08 -7.35
C PRO A 195 8.34 1.77 -7.07
N ASN A 196 7.95 0.49 -7.24
CA ASN A 196 6.57 0.05 -7.25
C ASN A 196 6.19 -0.73 -5.99
N ASP A 197 6.75 -1.92 -5.76
CA ASP A 197 6.51 -2.70 -4.54
C ASP A 197 7.83 -3.11 -3.88
N ALA A 198 7.78 -3.38 -2.56
CA ALA A 198 8.95 -3.69 -1.78
C ALA A 198 8.67 -4.73 -0.70
N VAL A 199 9.70 -5.49 -0.32
CA VAL A 199 9.70 -6.42 0.80
C VAL A 199 10.96 -6.29 1.62
N VAL A 200 10.89 -6.63 2.92
CA VAL A 200 12.02 -6.61 3.84
C VAL A 200 12.36 -8.02 4.25
N ALA A 201 13.61 -8.43 4.01
CA ALA A 201 14.11 -9.74 4.37
C ALA A 201 14.47 -9.82 5.87
N ALA A 202 14.74 -11.06 6.38
CA ALA A 202 15.08 -11.29 7.78
C ALA A 202 16.39 -10.63 8.21
N ASP A 203 17.31 -10.38 7.27
CA ASP A 203 18.56 -9.66 7.51
C ASP A 203 18.40 -8.13 7.55
N GLY A 204 17.15 -7.63 7.32
CA GLY A 204 16.81 -6.21 7.25
C GLY A 204 17.03 -5.58 5.87
N SER A 205 17.53 -6.33 4.88
CA SER A 205 17.67 -5.81 3.52
C SER A 205 16.31 -5.54 2.87
N ILE A 206 16.24 -4.45 2.11
CA ILE A 206 15.01 -4.03 1.41
C ILE A 206 15.18 -4.39 -0.06
N TRP A 207 14.21 -5.13 -0.59
CA TRP A 207 14.15 -5.56 -1.99
C TRP A 207 12.97 -4.88 -2.65
N PHE A 208 13.16 -4.31 -3.85
CA PHE A 208 12.09 -3.57 -4.53
C PHE A 208 12.20 -3.66 -6.05
N CYS A 209 11.05 -3.52 -6.71
CA CYS A 209 10.93 -3.46 -8.16
C CYS A 209 10.86 -2.00 -8.63
N ASP A 210 11.44 -1.71 -9.80
CA ASP A 210 11.56 -0.35 -10.36
C ASP A 210 11.07 -0.28 -11.81
N PRO A 211 9.76 -0.57 -12.06
CA PRO A 211 9.14 -0.43 -13.37
C PRO A 211 8.96 1.05 -13.75
N ALA A 212 8.36 1.32 -14.92
CA ALA A 212 8.23 2.67 -15.42
C ALA A 212 6.82 3.29 -15.25
N TYR A 213 5.89 2.66 -14.53
CA TYR A 213 4.50 3.10 -14.42
C TYR A 213 4.36 4.52 -13.90
N GLY A 214 5.10 4.88 -12.83
CA GLY A 214 5.01 6.20 -12.21
C GLY A 214 5.64 7.34 -13.01
N ILE A 215 6.43 7.03 -14.05
CA ILE A 215 6.99 8.02 -14.98
C ILE A 215 6.35 7.97 -16.37
N GLY A 216 5.47 7.00 -16.64
CA GLY A 216 4.79 6.85 -17.94
C GLY A 216 3.72 7.91 -18.22
N GLY A 217 3.16 8.54 -17.19
CA GLY A 217 2.06 9.50 -17.30
C GLY A 217 1.85 10.36 -16.06
N TYR A 218 0.65 10.96 -15.97
CA TYR A 218 0.28 11.87 -14.87
C TYR A 218 -0.80 11.28 -13.96
N TYR A 219 -1.19 10.03 -14.15
CA TYR A 219 -2.22 9.40 -13.34
C TYR A 219 -1.63 8.82 -12.02
N GLU A 220 -0.52 8.11 -12.14
CA GLU A 220 0.14 7.44 -11.00
C GLU A 220 1.44 8.14 -10.56
N GLY A 221 1.81 9.22 -11.23
CA GLY A 221 3.06 9.91 -10.92
C GLY A 221 3.26 11.17 -11.75
N ILE A 222 4.50 11.44 -12.12
CA ILE A 222 4.89 12.59 -12.95
C ILE A 222 5.67 12.06 -14.15
N LYS A 223 5.16 12.33 -15.35
CA LYS A 223 5.82 11.92 -16.59
C LYS A 223 7.26 12.41 -16.64
N ALA A 224 8.18 11.49 -16.90
CA ALA A 224 9.60 11.76 -17.04
C ALA A 224 10.25 10.72 -17.97
N ASP A 225 11.38 11.06 -18.53
CA ASP A 225 12.19 10.09 -19.25
C ASP A 225 12.92 9.17 -18.26
N PRO A 226 13.03 7.86 -18.54
CA PRO A 226 13.80 6.94 -17.74
C PRO A 226 15.30 7.32 -17.80
N GLU A 227 15.96 7.34 -16.64
CA GLU A 227 17.41 7.50 -16.55
C GLU A 227 18.11 6.14 -16.47
N GLN A 228 17.42 5.11 -15.97
CA GLN A 228 17.90 3.74 -15.98
C GLN A 228 17.68 3.12 -17.37
N ASP A 229 18.65 2.31 -17.81
CA ASP A 229 18.60 1.68 -19.15
C ASP A 229 17.59 0.51 -19.19
N LYS A 230 17.19 0.01 -18.01
CA LYS A 230 16.29 -1.14 -17.83
C LYS A 230 15.38 -0.92 -16.64
N LYS A 231 14.35 -1.76 -16.54
CA LYS A 231 13.45 -1.87 -15.40
C LYS A 231 13.97 -3.01 -14.53
N ASN A 232 14.51 -2.67 -13.37
CA ASN A 232 15.32 -3.57 -12.58
C ASN A 232 14.63 -3.97 -11.26
N VAL A 233 15.12 -5.04 -10.66
CA VAL A 233 14.87 -5.37 -9.27
C VAL A 233 16.16 -5.09 -8.47
N TYR A 234 16.00 -4.40 -7.36
CA TYR A 234 17.11 -3.96 -6.52
C TYR A 234 17.05 -4.53 -5.11
N ARG A 235 18.22 -4.61 -4.47
CA ARG A 235 18.39 -4.87 -3.04
C ARG A 235 19.22 -3.75 -2.41
N VAL A 236 18.73 -3.22 -1.28
CA VAL A 236 19.49 -2.28 -0.44
C VAL A 236 20.05 -3.02 0.76
N ASP A 237 21.34 -2.87 1.00
CA ASP A 237 21.99 -3.43 2.18
C ASP A 237 21.60 -2.66 3.45
N PRO A 238 21.16 -3.33 4.53
CA PRO A 238 20.64 -2.66 5.71
C PRO A 238 21.70 -1.94 6.54
N LYS A 239 22.99 -2.28 6.35
CA LYS A 239 24.10 -1.72 7.12
C LYS A 239 24.83 -0.61 6.38
N SER A 240 25.19 -0.87 5.12
CA SER A 240 25.92 0.11 4.32
C SER A 240 25.01 1.08 3.57
N GLY A 241 23.75 0.72 3.33
CA GLY A 241 22.84 1.47 2.44
C GLY A 241 23.14 1.27 0.95
N ASP A 242 24.11 0.39 0.61
CA ASP A 242 24.47 0.15 -0.78
C ASP A 242 23.32 -0.51 -1.54
N ILE A 243 23.02 0.05 -2.70
CA ILE A 243 22.03 -0.49 -3.62
C ILE A 243 22.72 -1.41 -4.64
N LYS A 244 22.12 -2.57 -4.88
CA LYS A 244 22.56 -3.56 -5.86
C LYS A 244 21.41 -3.92 -6.79
N MET A 245 21.63 -3.95 -8.09
CA MET A 245 20.73 -4.57 -9.05
C MET A 245 20.88 -6.10 -8.91
N VAL A 246 19.77 -6.82 -8.71
CA VAL A 246 19.75 -8.27 -8.52
C VAL A 246 19.12 -9.04 -9.68
N VAL A 247 18.24 -8.38 -10.46
CA VAL A 247 17.67 -8.89 -11.70
C VAL A 247 17.45 -7.73 -12.67
N ASP A 248 17.71 -7.95 -13.97
CA ASP A 248 17.63 -6.91 -15.01
C ASP A 248 16.98 -7.41 -16.33
N ASP A 249 16.28 -8.52 -16.29
CA ASP A 249 15.70 -9.18 -17.45
C ASP A 249 14.15 -9.31 -17.40
N PHE A 250 13.50 -8.46 -16.59
CA PHE A 250 12.06 -8.26 -16.61
C PHE A 250 11.66 -7.21 -17.65
N VAL A 251 10.43 -7.32 -18.17
CA VAL A 251 9.83 -6.27 -19.00
C VAL A 251 9.22 -5.20 -18.07
N GLU A 252 8.37 -5.58 -17.13
CA GLU A 252 7.79 -4.72 -16.09
C GLU A 252 7.75 -5.48 -14.76
N PRO A 253 8.86 -5.46 -13.97
CA PRO A 253 8.87 -6.09 -12.65
C PRO A 253 7.91 -5.33 -11.73
N ASN A 254 6.99 -6.04 -11.08
CA ASN A 254 5.93 -5.43 -10.28
C ASN A 254 5.96 -5.97 -8.84
N GLY A 255 4.90 -6.61 -8.36
CA GLY A 255 4.83 -7.14 -7.02
C GLY A 255 5.89 -8.21 -6.73
N LEU A 256 6.35 -8.27 -5.49
CA LEU A 256 7.31 -9.29 -5.06
C LEU A 256 7.02 -9.76 -3.62
N CYS A 257 7.32 -11.04 -3.32
CA CYS A 257 7.32 -11.54 -1.94
C CYS A 257 8.24 -12.73 -1.74
N PHE A 258 8.76 -12.86 -0.53
CA PHE A 258 9.51 -14.04 -0.12
C PHE A 258 8.60 -15.22 0.25
N SER A 259 9.11 -16.44 0.06
CA SER A 259 8.56 -17.62 0.75
C SER A 259 8.70 -17.47 2.28
N PRO A 260 7.91 -18.23 3.08
CA PRO A 260 7.96 -18.10 4.53
C PRO A 260 9.36 -18.36 5.16
N ASP A 261 10.19 -19.15 4.51
CA ASP A 261 11.58 -19.47 4.91
C ASP A 261 12.62 -18.57 4.25
N GLU A 262 12.16 -17.61 3.41
CA GLU A 262 12.98 -16.65 2.66
C GLU A 262 14.01 -17.28 1.71
N LYS A 263 13.84 -18.57 1.36
CA LYS A 263 14.71 -19.26 0.39
C LYS A 263 14.27 -19.06 -1.05
N LYS A 264 13.07 -18.52 -1.26
CA LYS A 264 12.52 -18.18 -2.58
C LYS A 264 12.06 -16.73 -2.58
N LEU A 265 12.19 -16.09 -3.74
CA LEU A 265 11.57 -14.80 -4.04
C LEU A 265 10.70 -14.96 -5.28
N TYR A 266 9.43 -14.58 -5.16
CA TYR A 266 8.48 -14.52 -6.26
C TYR A 266 8.38 -13.09 -6.74
N ILE A 267 8.40 -12.89 -8.06
CA ILE A 267 8.31 -11.57 -8.70
C ILE A 267 7.37 -11.65 -9.89
N CYS A 268 6.41 -10.72 -9.98
CA CYS A 268 5.52 -10.59 -11.14
C CYS A 268 6.25 -9.90 -12.29
N ASP A 269 6.02 -10.38 -13.52
CA ASP A 269 6.29 -9.63 -14.74
C ASP A 269 4.95 -9.24 -15.38
N THR A 270 4.63 -7.96 -15.35
CA THR A 270 3.44 -7.39 -15.96
C THR A 270 3.70 -6.83 -17.35
N GLY A 271 4.73 -7.34 -18.01
CA GLY A 271 5.20 -6.87 -19.32
C GLY A 271 4.14 -6.84 -20.42
N PHE A 272 3.08 -7.65 -20.29
CA PHE A 272 1.93 -7.60 -21.20
C PHE A 272 1.34 -6.18 -21.33
N THR A 273 1.51 -5.31 -20.34
CA THR A 273 1.08 -3.89 -20.43
C THR A 273 1.86 -3.09 -21.47
N ASP A 274 3.07 -3.50 -21.80
CA ASP A 274 3.92 -2.87 -22.83
C ASP A 274 3.73 -3.48 -24.22
N GLY A 275 2.99 -4.57 -24.34
CA GLY A 275 2.68 -5.19 -25.62
C GLY A 275 2.18 -6.63 -25.50
N PRO A 276 1.39 -7.09 -26.49
CA PRO A 276 0.67 -8.38 -26.38
C PRO A 276 1.60 -9.61 -26.39
N ASP A 277 2.81 -9.47 -26.91
CA ASP A 277 3.78 -10.57 -26.98
C ASP A 277 4.62 -10.71 -25.71
N ASN A 278 4.60 -9.68 -24.85
CA ASN A 278 5.36 -9.64 -23.61
C ASN A 278 4.77 -10.56 -22.53
N PRO A 279 5.56 -10.91 -21.50
CA PRO A 279 5.13 -11.80 -20.43
C PRO A 279 3.93 -11.29 -19.62
N SER A 280 3.13 -12.24 -19.11
CA SER A 280 2.22 -12.04 -17.99
C SER A 280 2.36 -13.28 -17.11
N HIS A 281 3.32 -13.25 -16.17
CA HIS A 281 3.65 -14.41 -15.36
C HIS A 281 4.27 -14.02 -14.02
N ILE A 282 4.40 -15.02 -13.15
CA ILE A 282 5.15 -14.93 -11.91
C ILE A 282 6.42 -15.75 -12.09
N ARG A 283 7.58 -15.15 -11.81
CA ARG A 283 8.86 -15.87 -11.74
C ARG A 283 9.22 -16.17 -10.29
N VAL A 284 9.92 -17.28 -10.08
CA VAL A 284 10.48 -17.66 -8.78
C VAL A 284 11.98 -17.83 -8.88
N PHE A 285 12.69 -17.37 -7.87
CA PHE A 285 14.15 -17.41 -7.76
C PHE A 285 14.55 -18.09 -6.45
N ASP A 286 15.71 -18.75 -6.46
CA ASP A 286 16.42 -19.12 -5.25
C ASP A 286 17.13 -17.90 -4.67
N VAL A 287 17.09 -17.74 -3.35
CA VAL A 287 17.62 -16.59 -2.62
C VAL A 287 18.81 -17.00 -1.80
N ASP A 288 19.94 -16.31 -1.99
CA ASP A 288 21.08 -16.30 -1.07
C ASP A 288 21.10 -14.93 -0.37
N LEU A 289 20.49 -14.84 0.81
CA LEU A 289 20.42 -13.59 1.57
C LEU A 289 21.81 -13.09 1.97
N ALA A 290 22.74 -14.00 2.31
CA ALA A 290 24.08 -13.64 2.77
C ALA A 290 24.89 -13.01 1.64
N ALA A 291 24.77 -13.53 0.42
CA ALA A 291 25.42 -12.96 -0.77
C ALA A 291 24.61 -11.82 -1.40
N GLY A 292 23.34 -11.65 -1.00
CA GLY A 292 22.39 -10.72 -1.64
C GLY A 292 22.19 -11.02 -3.12
N LYS A 293 21.95 -12.30 -3.46
CA LYS A 293 21.87 -12.80 -4.84
C LYS A 293 20.64 -13.65 -5.07
N LEU A 294 20.14 -13.60 -6.31
CA LEU A 294 19.13 -14.48 -6.86
C LEU A 294 19.73 -15.43 -7.87
N SER A 295 19.17 -16.63 -7.97
CA SER A 295 19.60 -17.67 -8.93
C SER A 295 18.43 -18.57 -9.31
N ASN A 296 18.66 -19.49 -10.27
CA ASN A 296 17.71 -20.53 -10.67
C ASN A 296 16.31 -19.99 -11.00
N SER A 297 16.27 -18.87 -11.75
CA SER A 297 15.00 -18.28 -12.22
C SER A 297 14.19 -19.26 -13.06
N LYS A 298 12.89 -19.36 -12.77
CA LYS A 298 11.93 -20.10 -13.58
C LYS A 298 10.55 -19.47 -13.50
N VAL A 299 9.72 -19.67 -14.50
CA VAL A 299 8.30 -19.34 -14.43
C VAL A 299 7.64 -20.23 -13.39
N PHE A 300 6.97 -19.59 -12.43
CA PHE A 300 6.21 -20.25 -11.38
C PHE A 300 4.76 -20.48 -11.81
N ALA A 301 4.14 -19.45 -12.39
CA ALA A 301 2.77 -19.51 -12.90
C ALA A 301 2.60 -18.51 -14.05
N GLU A 302 1.97 -18.99 -15.13
CA GLU A 302 1.49 -18.14 -16.22
C GLU A 302 0.12 -17.56 -15.85
N ILE A 303 -0.08 -16.28 -16.17
CA ILE A 303 -1.38 -15.62 -16.01
C ILE A 303 -2.02 -15.53 -17.39
N PRO A 304 -3.21 -16.14 -17.60
CA PRO A 304 -3.85 -16.10 -18.91
C PRO A 304 -4.14 -14.67 -19.35
N LYS A 305 -3.55 -14.29 -20.49
CA LYS A 305 -3.79 -12.99 -21.13
C LYS A 305 -5.27 -12.85 -21.53
N PRO A 306 -5.84 -11.64 -21.46
CA PRO A 306 -5.20 -10.36 -21.24
C PRO A 306 -5.02 -9.97 -19.75
N SER A 307 -5.36 -10.86 -18.80
CA SER A 307 -5.15 -10.55 -17.38
C SER A 307 -3.66 -10.47 -17.04
N ILE A 308 -3.35 -9.65 -16.04
CA ILE A 308 -2.02 -9.57 -15.42
C ILE A 308 -2.13 -9.81 -13.93
N THR A 309 -0.99 -10.09 -13.29
CA THR A 309 -0.86 -10.14 -11.83
C THR A 309 0.02 -8.98 -11.39
N ASP A 310 -0.27 -8.43 -10.22
CA ASP A 310 0.39 -7.22 -9.69
C ASP A 310 1.00 -7.54 -8.32
N GLY A 311 0.33 -7.23 -7.20
CA GLY A 311 0.82 -7.55 -5.88
C GLY A 311 0.61 -9.01 -5.46
N LEU A 312 1.49 -9.51 -4.61
CA LEU A 312 1.42 -10.91 -4.14
C LEU A 312 1.97 -11.08 -2.71
N ARG A 313 1.47 -12.09 -2.01
CA ARG A 313 1.90 -12.43 -0.64
C ARG A 313 1.85 -13.96 -0.44
N CYS A 314 2.76 -14.48 0.39
CA CYS A 314 2.71 -15.87 0.83
C CYS A 314 1.91 -16.04 2.13
N ASP A 315 1.27 -17.19 2.30
CA ASP A 315 0.82 -17.66 3.60
C ASP A 315 1.91 -18.51 4.29
N ARG A 316 1.64 -18.91 5.53
CA ARG A 316 2.61 -19.68 6.35
C ARG A 316 2.95 -21.06 5.80
N ASP A 317 2.06 -21.62 4.99
CA ASP A 317 2.27 -22.94 4.37
C ASP A 317 2.95 -22.81 2.99
N GLY A 318 3.33 -21.59 2.59
CA GLY A 318 4.04 -21.30 1.35
C GLY A 318 3.14 -21.20 0.12
N ARG A 319 1.80 -21.15 0.28
CA ARG A 319 0.90 -20.86 -0.85
C ARG A 319 1.07 -19.40 -1.24
N LEU A 320 1.07 -19.15 -2.55
CA LEU A 320 1.17 -17.81 -3.11
C LEU A 320 -0.22 -17.27 -3.43
N TRP A 321 -0.53 -16.13 -2.82
CA TRP A 321 -1.74 -15.37 -3.07
C TRP A 321 -1.38 -14.17 -3.92
N CYS A 322 -1.97 -14.02 -5.09
CA CYS A 322 -1.68 -12.93 -6.00
C CYS A 322 -2.94 -12.24 -6.51
N SER A 323 -2.84 -10.96 -6.72
CA SER A 323 -3.85 -10.16 -7.39
C SER A 323 -3.93 -10.51 -8.87
N VAL A 324 -5.10 -10.38 -9.47
CA VAL A 324 -5.31 -10.54 -10.91
C VAL A 324 -6.33 -9.51 -11.38
N GLY A 325 -6.05 -8.88 -12.51
CA GLY A 325 -6.96 -7.90 -13.11
C GLY A 325 -6.59 -7.50 -14.53
N TRP A 326 -7.24 -6.46 -15.03
CA TRP A 326 -7.11 -5.85 -16.37
C TRP A 326 -7.50 -6.76 -17.54
N GLY A 327 -8.06 -7.92 -17.27
CA GLY A 327 -8.52 -8.84 -18.29
C GLY A 327 -10.04 -8.92 -18.37
N ASP A 328 -10.56 -10.17 -18.31
CA ASP A 328 -11.99 -10.40 -18.14
C ASP A 328 -12.42 -9.99 -16.73
N PRO A 329 -13.36 -9.03 -16.56
CA PRO A 329 -13.85 -8.61 -15.24
C PRO A 329 -14.41 -9.75 -14.38
N ASN A 330 -14.78 -10.90 -14.98
CA ASN A 330 -15.19 -12.09 -14.23
C ASN A 330 -14.00 -12.89 -13.69
N GLU A 331 -12.79 -12.58 -14.10
CA GLU A 331 -11.56 -13.20 -13.61
C GLU A 331 -10.79 -12.30 -12.63
N ASP A 332 -11.24 -11.04 -12.47
CA ASP A 332 -10.67 -10.10 -11.51
C ASP A 332 -10.79 -10.63 -10.07
N GLY A 333 -9.74 -10.44 -9.30
CA GLY A 333 -9.72 -10.89 -7.91
C GLY A 333 -8.36 -11.37 -7.43
N VAL A 334 -8.39 -12.40 -6.59
CA VAL A 334 -7.19 -13.03 -6.02
C VAL A 334 -7.12 -14.48 -6.44
N ARG A 335 -5.96 -14.94 -6.88
CA ARG A 335 -5.65 -16.35 -7.09
C ARG A 335 -4.74 -16.88 -6.00
N CYS A 336 -4.97 -18.13 -5.59
CA CYS A 336 -4.11 -18.83 -4.65
C CYS A 336 -3.48 -20.03 -5.34
N TYR A 337 -2.15 -20.10 -5.31
CA TYR A 337 -1.37 -21.20 -5.87
C TYR A 337 -0.69 -22.02 -4.77
N SER A 338 -0.55 -23.32 -5.00
CA SER A 338 0.27 -24.19 -4.16
C SER A 338 1.75 -23.78 -4.24
N PRO A 339 2.62 -24.22 -3.31
CA PRO A 339 4.06 -24.01 -3.43
C PRO A 339 4.69 -24.58 -4.72
N GLN A 340 3.97 -25.46 -5.41
CA GLN A 340 4.37 -26.09 -6.67
C GLN A 340 3.85 -25.33 -7.91
N GLY A 341 3.01 -24.30 -7.73
CA GLY A 341 2.43 -23.50 -8.81
C GLY A 341 1.06 -23.98 -9.30
N GLU A 342 0.40 -24.91 -8.61
CA GLU A 342 -0.94 -25.35 -8.96
C GLU A 342 -1.99 -24.34 -8.47
N LEU A 343 -2.96 -23.97 -9.31
CA LEU A 343 -4.05 -23.07 -8.92
C LEU A 343 -5.03 -23.83 -8.01
N LEU A 344 -5.09 -23.39 -6.74
CA LEU A 344 -5.95 -23.97 -5.71
C LEU A 344 -7.35 -23.34 -5.67
N GLY A 345 -7.45 -22.05 -5.99
CA GLY A 345 -8.74 -21.36 -5.97
C GLY A 345 -8.62 -19.88 -6.29
N LYS A 346 -9.79 -19.22 -6.36
CA LYS A 346 -9.93 -17.80 -6.70
C LYS A 346 -10.92 -17.13 -5.75
N ILE A 347 -10.64 -15.89 -5.39
CA ILE A 347 -11.59 -14.97 -4.76
C ILE A 347 -11.95 -13.93 -5.82
N HIS A 348 -13.20 -13.92 -6.26
CA HIS A 348 -13.66 -12.96 -7.26
C HIS A 348 -14.02 -11.64 -6.59
N ILE A 349 -13.48 -10.56 -7.14
CA ILE A 349 -13.74 -9.17 -6.71
C ILE A 349 -14.33 -8.43 -7.92
N PRO A 350 -15.35 -7.58 -7.74
CA PRO A 350 -16.01 -6.88 -8.86
C PRO A 350 -15.21 -5.68 -9.38
N GLU A 351 -13.95 -5.58 -9.06
CA GLU A 351 -13.00 -4.54 -9.48
C GLU A 351 -11.66 -5.19 -9.77
N THR A 352 -10.88 -4.60 -10.65
CA THR A 352 -9.49 -4.98 -10.85
C THR A 352 -8.72 -4.90 -9.54
N VAL A 353 -8.05 -5.99 -9.17
CA VAL A 353 -7.28 -6.09 -7.94
C VAL A 353 -5.82 -5.80 -8.21
N ALA A 354 -5.30 -4.77 -7.54
CA ALA A 354 -3.91 -4.37 -7.64
C ALA A 354 -3.02 -5.11 -6.64
N ASN A 355 -3.39 -5.16 -5.36
CA ASN A 355 -2.51 -5.72 -4.33
C ASN A 355 -3.31 -6.27 -3.14
N LEU A 356 -2.63 -6.96 -2.24
CA LEU A 356 -3.24 -7.59 -1.07
C LEU A 356 -2.25 -7.71 0.09
N CYS A 357 -2.77 -7.79 1.32
CA CYS A 357 -1.96 -8.14 2.48
C CYS A 357 -2.75 -8.95 3.50
N PHE A 358 -2.06 -9.80 4.24
CA PHE A 358 -2.65 -10.47 5.40
C PHE A 358 -2.60 -9.55 6.61
N GLY A 359 -3.71 -9.51 7.36
CA GLY A 359 -3.86 -8.77 8.59
C GLY A 359 -4.81 -9.46 9.57
N GLY A 360 -5.32 -8.69 10.52
CA GLY A 360 -6.12 -9.21 11.60
C GLY A 360 -5.28 -9.80 12.73
N GLN A 361 -5.89 -9.94 13.90
CA GLN A 361 -5.19 -10.42 15.10
C GLN A 361 -4.51 -11.79 14.93
N GLN A 362 -5.10 -12.67 14.12
CA GLN A 362 -4.56 -13.99 13.82
C GLN A 362 -3.85 -14.05 12.46
N ARG A 363 -3.71 -12.90 11.75
CA ARG A 363 -3.14 -12.81 10.41
C ARG A 363 -3.86 -13.68 9.37
N ASN A 364 -5.14 -13.89 9.54
CA ASN A 364 -6.00 -14.68 8.67
C ASN A 364 -7.09 -13.85 7.98
N ARG A 365 -7.01 -12.53 8.08
CA ARG A 365 -7.87 -11.62 7.33
C ARG A 365 -7.09 -11.05 6.15
N LEU A 366 -7.48 -11.42 4.95
CA LEU A 366 -6.87 -10.93 3.72
C LEU A 366 -7.55 -9.60 3.36
N TYR A 367 -6.78 -8.52 3.33
CA TYR A 367 -7.19 -7.21 2.82
C TYR A 367 -6.77 -7.11 1.35
N ILE A 368 -7.66 -6.61 0.50
CA ILE A 368 -7.53 -6.64 -0.95
C ILE A 368 -7.83 -5.24 -1.48
N CYS A 369 -6.85 -4.64 -2.15
CA CYS A 369 -7.02 -3.37 -2.85
C CYS A 369 -7.62 -3.65 -4.24
N GLY A 370 -8.93 -3.41 -4.36
CA GLY A 370 -9.61 -3.26 -5.63
C GLY A 370 -9.56 -1.79 -6.04
N SER A 371 -9.64 -1.49 -7.33
CA SER A 371 -9.41 -0.14 -7.91
C SER A 371 -9.94 1.02 -7.06
N THR A 372 -11.22 1.00 -6.69
CA THR A 372 -11.86 2.10 -5.96
C THR A 372 -12.18 1.76 -4.50
N SER A 373 -11.86 0.54 -4.06
CA SER A 373 -12.32 0.03 -2.77
C SER A 373 -11.27 -0.84 -2.08
N LEU A 374 -11.36 -0.91 -0.75
CA LEU A 374 -10.67 -1.90 0.06
C LEU A 374 -11.66 -3.00 0.42
N TYR A 375 -11.32 -4.24 0.12
CA TYR A 375 -12.07 -5.43 0.48
C TYR A 375 -11.36 -6.22 1.57
N ALA A 376 -12.09 -7.09 2.24
CA ALA A 376 -11.53 -8.02 3.21
C ALA A 376 -12.28 -9.36 3.18
N VAL A 377 -11.56 -10.43 3.49
CA VAL A 377 -12.12 -11.77 3.64
C VAL A 377 -11.33 -12.54 4.70
N TYR A 378 -12.03 -13.30 5.53
CA TYR A 378 -11.36 -14.22 6.45
C TYR A 378 -10.98 -15.51 5.71
N THR A 379 -9.73 -15.92 5.89
CA THR A 379 -9.19 -17.17 5.35
C THR A 379 -9.00 -18.20 6.45
N GLY A 380 -8.95 -19.47 6.08
CA GLY A 380 -8.61 -20.58 7.00
C GLY A 380 -7.10 -20.71 7.26
N VAL A 381 -6.29 -19.81 6.70
CA VAL A 381 -4.82 -19.82 6.80
C VAL A 381 -4.29 -18.49 7.31
N GLN A 382 -3.05 -18.48 7.73
CA GLN A 382 -2.38 -17.29 8.25
C GLN A 382 -1.30 -16.80 7.26
N GLY A 383 -1.22 -15.48 7.06
CA GLY A 383 -0.15 -14.87 6.27
C GLY A 383 1.24 -15.16 6.85
N ALA A 384 2.23 -15.25 5.95
CA ALA A 384 3.62 -15.52 6.31
C ALA A 384 4.36 -14.30 6.88
N MET A 385 3.70 -13.14 6.92
CA MET A 385 4.36 -11.91 7.35
C MET A 385 5.01 -12.09 8.72
N LYS A 386 6.31 -11.86 8.74
CA LYS A 386 7.11 -11.73 9.97
C LYS A 386 7.33 -10.23 10.17
N PRO A 387 6.89 -9.67 11.28
CA PRO A 387 7.26 -8.30 11.64
C PRO A 387 8.75 -8.21 11.91
#